data_4fb9ba2d120e392cce2897a013a02bf4
#
_entry.id   4fb9ba2d120e392cce2897a013a02bf4
#
_cell.length_a   1.000
_cell.length_b   1.000
_cell.length_c   1.000
_cell.angle_alpha   90.00
_cell.angle_beta   90.00
_cell.angle_gamma   90.00
#
_symmetry.space_group_name_H-M   'P 1'
#
loop_
_entity.id
_entity.type
_entity.pdbx_description
1 polymer ?
#
loop_
_entity_poly.entity_id
_entity_poly.type
_entity_poly.pdbx_seq_one_letter_code
_entity_poly.pdbx_strand_id
1 'polypeptide(L)'
;MLTKYNILIFKYILFIFTFVILSLPANSELSVEEVIKGRKAFFSKNYSTAKRVQTFATKGDFDKAKSLILEMSQNYKSLIEYFPENTKEGFKTEALPAIWENKEEFNNLMNKSSNDMVELISIIENSDDIRSSLTKFMWGNCKSCHSKFRAEH
;
A
#
# COMPACT_ATOMS: atom_id res chain seq x y z
N MET A 1 5.99 -21.93 -59.71
CA MET A 1 6.94 -22.12 -58.58
C MET A 1 6.69 -21.14 -57.42
N LEU A 2 6.19 -19.95 -57.64
CA LEU A 2 5.93 -18.92 -56.61
C LEU A 2 4.80 -19.27 -55.62
N THR A 3 3.78 -20.01 -55.99
CA THR A 3 2.63 -20.33 -55.14
C THR A 3 2.95 -21.25 -53.97
N LYS A 4 3.89 -22.18 -54.10
CA LYS A 4 4.32 -23.09 -53.03
C LYS A 4 5.11 -22.37 -51.92
N TYR A 5 5.92 -21.37 -52.28
CA TYR A 5 6.69 -20.56 -51.34
C TYR A 5 5.79 -19.69 -50.48
N ASN A 6 4.76 -19.08 -51.07
CA ASN A 6 3.83 -18.23 -50.36
C ASN A 6 3.01 -19.01 -49.31
N ILE A 7 2.61 -20.25 -49.59
CA ILE A 7 1.91 -21.12 -48.67
C ILE A 7 2.81 -21.53 -47.50
N LEU A 8 4.08 -21.80 -47.73
CA LEU A 8 5.03 -22.18 -46.69
C LEU A 8 5.31 -21.00 -45.71
N ILE A 9 5.53 -19.82 -46.28
CA ILE A 9 5.76 -18.59 -45.49
C ILE A 9 4.54 -18.27 -44.66
N PHE A 10 3.32 -18.41 -45.20
CA PHE A 10 2.07 -18.15 -44.48
C PHE A 10 1.87 -19.13 -43.30
N LYS A 11 2.25 -20.41 -43.47
CA LYS A 11 2.23 -21.40 -42.39
C LYS A 11 3.21 -21.10 -41.25
N TYR A 12 4.42 -20.61 -41.60
CA TYR A 12 5.41 -20.22 -40.59
C TYR A 12 4.98 -18.93 -39.82
N ILE A 13 4.44 -17.97 -40.53
CA ILE A 13 3.93 -16.75 -39.91
C ILE A 13 2.75 -17.07 -38.94
N LEU A 14 1.83 -17.97 -39.36
CA LEU A 14 0.72 -18.37 -38.53
C LEU A 14 1.19 -19.17 -37.28
N PHE A 15 2.24 -20.00 -37.43
CA PHE A 15 2.81 -20.77 -36.31
C PHE A 15 3.55 -19.88 -35.31
N ILE A 16 4.26 -18.84 -35.76
CA ILE A 16 4.94 -17.86 -34.90
C ILE A 16 3.90 -17.01 -34.17
N PHE A 17 2.79 -16.64 -34.83
CA PHE A 17 1.76 -15.83 -34.22
C PHE A 17 0.99 -16.57 -33.11
N THR A 18 0.74 -17.89 -33.29
CA THR A 18 0.12 -18.74 -32.24
C THR A 18 1.06 -18.97 -31.05
N PHE A 19 2.39 -18.98 -31.26
CA PHE A 19 3.33 -19.20 -30.16
C PHE A 19 3.52 -17.95 -29.28
N VAL A 20 3.39 -16.74 -29.86
CA VAL A 20 3.51 -15.47 -29.13
C VAL A 20 2.30 -15.22 -28.22
N ILE A 21 1.10 -15.71 -28.56
CA ILE A 21 -0.09 -15.51 -27.74
C ILE A 21 -0.07 -16.36 -26.45
N LEU A 22 0.71 -17.44 -26.40
CA LEU A 22 0.85 -18.34 -25.24
C LEU A 22 1.82 -17.83 -24.16
N SER A 23 2.51 -16.72 -24.42
CA SER A 23 3.54 -16.15 -23.52
C SER A 23 3.09 -14.91 -22.75
N LEU A 24 1.79 -14.66 -22.63
CA LEU A 24 1.30 -13.62 -21.71
C LEU A 24 1.62 -14.07 -20.28
N PRO A 25 2.36 -13.28 -19.48
CA PRO A 25 2.54 -13.61 -18.08
C PRO A 25 1.16 -13.68 -17.45
N ALA A 26 0.81 -14.86 -16.91
CA ALA A 26 -0.35 -14.96 -16.05
C ALA A 26 -0.07 -14.01 -14.87
N ASN A 27 -0.79 -12.90 -14.78
CA ASN A 27 -0.85 -12.13 -13.55
C ASN A 27 -1.44 -13.07 -12.50
N SER A 28 -0.59 -13.75 -11.76
CA SER A 28 -1.05 -14.56 -10.64
C SER A 28 -1.57 -13.61 -9.58
N GLU A 29 -2.86 -13.65 -9.35
CA GLU A 29 -3.48 -12.98 -8.21
C GLU A 29 -2.77 -13.46 -6.93
N LEU A 30 -2.45 -12.50 -6.03
CA LEU A 30 -1.79 -12.83 -4.77
C LEU A 30 -2.66 -13.81 -3.96
N SER A 31 -2.04 -14.81 -3.39
CA SER A 31 -2.71 -15.72 -2.46
C SER A 31 -3.18 -14.98 -1.20
N VAL A 32 -4.19 -15.52 -0.51
CA VAL A 32 -4.69 -14.97 0.77
C VAL A 32 -3.55 -14.76 1.77
N GLU A 33 -2.61 -15.70 1.85
CA GLU A 33 -1.44 -15.60 2.73
C GLU A 33 -0.54 -14.42 2.36
N GLU A 34 -0.24 -14.24 1.07
CA GLU A 34 0.59 -13.15 0.58
C GLU A 34 -0.05 -11.79 0.84
N VAL A 35 -1.37 -11.67 0.63
CA VAL A 35 -2.11 -10.44 0.93
C VAL A 35 -2.06 -10.12 2.43
N ILE A 36 -2.31 -11.09 3.32
CA ILE A 36 -2.26 -10.89 4.76
C ILE A 36 -0.83 -10.54 5.23
N LYS A 37 0.19 -11.24 4.73
CA LYS A 37 1.59 -10.91 5.02
C LYS A 37 1.97 -9.54 4.50
N GLY A 38 1.53 -9.18 3.30
CA GLY A 38 1.78 -7.89 2.67
C GLY A 38 1.24 -6.73 3.51
N ARG A 39 -0.05 -6.79 3.93
CA ARG A 39 -0.61 -5.72 4.79
C ARG A 39 0.11 -5.58 6.13
N LYS A 40 0.51 -6.70 6.76
CA LYS A 40 1.30 -6.66 8.00
C LYS A 40 2.67 -6.01 7.77
N ALA A 41 3.32 -6.31 6.65
CA ALA A 41 4.60 -5.70 6.27
C ALA A 41 4.46 -4.20 6.04
N PHE A 42 3.41 -3.74 5.35
CA PHE A 42 3.14 -2.30 5.15
C PHE A 42 2.93 -1.54 6.48
N PHE A 43 2.14 -2.09 7.40
CA PHE A 43 1.94 -1.45 8.71
C PHE A 43 3.21 -1.44 9.54
N SER A 44 3.98 -2.52 9.54
CA SER A 44 5.29 -2.59 10.23
C SER A 44 6.26 -1.56 9.63
N LYS A 45 6.28 -1.43 8.30
CA LYS A 45 7.07 -0.43 7.59
C LYS A 45 6.65 0.98 7.97
N ASN A 46 5.35 1.29 7.96
CA ASN A 46 4.84 2.60 8.36
C ASN A 46 5.22 2.94 9.81
N TYR A 47 5.14 1.99 10.74
CA TYR A 47 5.54 2.22 12.12
C TYR A 47 7.03 2.52 12.26
N SER A 48 7.89 1.76 11.59
CA SER A 48 9.33 2.02 11.61
C SER A 48 9.69 3.34 10.93
N THR A 49 8.99 3.67 9.83
CA THR A 49 9.15 4.94 9.12
C THR A 49 8.70 6.12 9.97
N ALA A 50 7.58 6.03 10.69
CA ALA A 50 7.11 7.07 11.62
C ALA A 50 8.13 7.42 12.71
N LYS A 51 8.81 6.41 13.27
CA LYS A 51 9.91 6.65 14.23
C LYS A 51 11.07 7.42 13.61
N ARG A 52 11.42 7.11 12.36
CA ARG A 52 12.47 7.81 11.63
C ARG A 52 12.06 9.24 11.30
N VAL A 53 10.80 9.45 10.88
CA VAL A 53 10.23 10.80 10.67
C VAL A 53 10.39 11.63 11.94
N GLN A 54 9.94 11.10 13.08
CA GLN A 54 10.08 11.79 14.36
C GLN A 54 11.54 12.15 14.67
N THR A 55 12.46 11.21 14.43
CA THR A 55 13.90 11.43 14.67
C THR A 55 14.47 12.53 13.78
N PHE A 56 14.15 12.52 12.48
CA PHE A 56 14.67 13.54 11.55
C PHE A 56 14.02 14.92 11.79
N ALA A 57 12.71 14.97 11.98
CA ALA A 57 12.00 16.21 12.23
C ALA A 57 12.49 16.91 13.52
N THR A 58 12.70 16.16 14.61
CA THR A 58 13.21 16.73 15.86
C THR A 58 14.67 17.18 15.79
N LYS A 59 15.43 16.73 14.79
CA LYS A 59 16.80 17.17 14.50
C LYS A 59 16.87 18.30 13.46
N GLY A 60 15.73 18.75 12.91
CA GLY A 60 15.67 19.75 11.87
C GLY A 60 16.02 19.25 10.46
N ASP A 61 16.16 17.94 10.25
CA ASP A 61 16.39 17.33 8.93
C ASP A 61 15.05 17.13 8.21
N PHE A 62 14.43 18.23 7.81
CA PHE A 62 13.07 18.23 7.26
C PHE A 62 13.00 17.58 5.88
N ASP A 63 14.04 17.63 5.06
CA ASP A 63 14.05 17.00 3.74
C ASP A 63 13.90 15.49 3.86
N LYS A 64 14.67 14.87 4.77
CA LYS A 64 14.53 13.43 5.04
C LYS A 64 13.18 13.10 5.69
N ALA A 65 12.71 13.93 6.63
CA ALA A 65 11.41 13.73 7.23
C ALA A 65 10.29 13.76 6.19
N LYS A 66 10.24 14.77 5.32
CA LYS A 66 9.25 14.94 4.24
C LYS A 66 9.25 13.75 3.27
N SER A 67 10.43 13.30 2.85
CA SER A 67 10.55 12.11 1.97
C SER A 67 9.94 10.85 2.59
N LEU A 68 10.19 10.61 3.87
CA LEU A 68 9.62 9.47 4.60
C LEU A 68 8.11 9.62 4.84
N ILE A 69 7.64 10.83 5.10
CA ILE A 69 6.20 11.11 5.24
C ILE A 69 5.47 10.84 3.92
N LEU A 70 6.06 11.21 2.78
CA LEU A 70 5.51 10.91 1.46
C LEU A 70 5.40 9.40 1.22
N GLU A 71 6.42 8.63 1.59
CA GLU A 71 6.40 7.17 1.54
C GLU A 71 5.23 6.59 2.38
N MET A 72 5.01 7.09 3.59
CA MET A 72 3.89 6.68 4.43
C MET A 72 2.54 6.99 3.79
N SER A 73 2.39 8.18 3.18
CA SER A 73 1.19 8.55 2.44
C SER A 73 0.85 7.54 1.33
N GLN A 74 1.85 7.16 0.53
CA GLN A 74 1.70 6.18 -0.54
C GLN A 74 1.35 4.79 0.00
N ASN A 75 1.98 4.37 1.09
CA ASN A 75 1.69 3.10 1.75
C ASN A 75 0.24 3.03 2.24
N TYR A 76 -0.32 4.12 2.81
CA TYR A 76 -1.73 4.15 3.23
C TYR A 76 -2.70 3.99 2.05
N LYS A 77 -2.41 4.59 0.90
CA LYS A 77 -3.21 4.40 -0.32
C LYS A 77 -3.18 2.96 -0.80
N SER A 78 -1.99 2.37 -0.86
CA SER A 78 -1.82 0.98 -1.29
C SER A 78 -2.51 -0.01 -0.35
N LEU A 79 -2.52 0.25 0.96
CA LEU A 79 -3.10 -0.62 1.97
C LEU A 79 -4.60 -0.88 1.76
N ILE A 80 -5.35 0.02 1.12
CA ILE A 80 -6.80 -0.16 0.87
C ILE A 80 -7.06 -1.46 0.11
N GLU A 81 -6.20 -1.82 -0.84
CA GLU A 81 -6.33 -3.01 -1.68
C GLU A 81 -5.96 -4.32 -0.96
N TYR A 82 -5.35 -4.24 0.23
CA TYR A 82 -4.91 -5.41 0.98
C TYR A 82 -5.97 -5.98 1.95
N PHE A 83 -7.24 -5.62 1.77
CA PHE A 83 -8.36 -6.11 2.56
C PHE A 83 -9.52 -6.64 1.70
N PRO A 84 -9.25 -7.57 0.75
CA PRO A 84 -10.33 -8.24 0.03
C PRO A 84 -11.12 -9.18 0.96
N GLU A 85 -12.35 -9.52 0.57
CA GLU A 85 -13.31 -10.28 1.37
C GLU A 85 -12.77 -11.64 1.88
N ASN A 86 -11.95 -12.31 1.08
CA ASN A 86 -11.39 -13.61 1.40
C ASN A 86 -10.21 -13.58 2.38
N THR A 87 -9.85 -12.42 2.96
CA THR A 87 -8.71 -12.25 3.88
C THR A 87 -9.12 -11.90 5.32
N LYS A 88 -10.37 -12.16 5.69
CA LYS A 88 -10.90 -11.87 7.03
C LYS A 88 -10.22 -12.68 8.13
N GLU A 89 -9.84 -13.90 7.83
CA GLU A 89 -9.33 -14.87 8.80
C GLU A 89 -8.03 -15.53 8.32
N GLY A 90 -7.36 -16.22 9.25
CA GLY A 90 -6.17 -17.02 8.96
C GLY A 90 -4.85 -16.24 9.08
N PHE A 91 -3.74 -16.96 8.95
CA PHE A 91 -2.37 -16.44 8.92
C PHE A 91 -2.02 -15.45 10.05
N LYS A 92 -2.63 -15.66 11.24
CA LYS A 92 -2.47 -14.78 12.41
C LYS A 92 -2.78 -13.32 12.09
N THR A 93 -3.86 -13.07 11.33
CA THR A 93 -4.33 -11.69 11.11
C THR A 93 -4.84 -11.09 12.42
N GLU A 94 -4.55 -9.80 12.61
CA GLU A 94 -5.08 -8.99 13.70
C GLU A 94 -6.21 -8.07 13.24
N ALA A 95 -6.57 -8.15 11.95
CA ALA A 95 -7.66 -7.38 11.38
C ALA A 95 -9.01 -7.89 11.92
N LEU A 96 -9.80 -6.98 12.48
CA LEU A 96 -11.13 -7.31 12.99
C LEU A 96 -12.17 -7.37 11.86
N PRO A 97 -13.24 -8.20 12.00
CA PRO A 97 -14.36 -8.24 11.04
C PRO A 97 -14.97 -6.87 10.75
N ALA A 98 -14.92 -5.95 11.72
CA ALA A 98 -15.40 -4.57 11.60
C ALA A 98 -14.84 -3.83 10.36
N ILE A 99 -13.67 -4.22 9.82
CA ILE A 99 -13.10 -3.65 8.59
C ILE A 99 -14.03 -3.88 7.39
N TRP A 100 -14.57 -5.09 7.27
CA TRP A 100 -15.42 -5.48 6.15
C TRP A 100 -16.88 -5.07 6.37
N GLU A 101 -17.33 -5.08 7.62
CA GLU A 101 -18.66 -4.61 8.01
C GLU A 101 -18.81 -3.09 7.83
N ASN A 102 -17.72 -2.34 8.02
CA ASN A 102 -17.67 -0.88 7.89
C ASN A 102 -16.60 -0.45 6.88
N LYS A 103 -16.60 -1.06 5.69
CA LYS A 103 -15.56 -0.91 4.68
C LYS A 103 -15.35 0.53 4.22
N GLU A 104 -16.43 1.28 4.07
CA GLU A 104 -16.37 2.69 3.70
C GLU A 104 -15.65 3.52 4.77
N GLU A 105 -15.99 3.35 6.04
CA GLU A 105 -15.33 4.05 7.13
C GLU A 105 -13.85 3.69 7.22
N PHE A 106 -13.51 2.40 7.08
CA PHE A 106 -12.13 1.95 7.04
C PHE A 106 -11.34 2.62 5.90
N ASN A 107 -11.90 2.63 4.68
CA ASN A 107 -11.29 3.27 3.53
C ASN A 107 -11.13 4.78 3.72
N ASN A 108 -12.12 5.44 4.32
CA ASN A 108 -12.07 6.86 4.66
C ASN A 108 -10.95 7.17 5.65
N LEU A 109 -10.73 6.32 6.67
CA LEU A 109 -9.60 6.47 7.59
C LEU A 109 -8.26 6.27 6.91
N MET A 110 -8.12 5.32 5.99
CA MET A 110 -6.89 5.14 5.21
C MET A 110 -6.59 6.35 4.32
N ASN A 111 -7.61 6.85 3.61
CA ASN A 111 -7.50 8.05 2.79
C ASN A 111 -7.17 9.29 3.64
N LYS A 112 -7.84 9.45 4.78
CA LYS A 112 -7.53 10.51 5.74
C LYS A 112 -6.07 10.42 6.20
N SER A 113 -5.60 9.23 6.57
CA SER A 113 -4.21 9.03 7.01
C SER A 113 -3.23 9.42 5.91
N SER A 114 -3.51 9.06 4.65
CA SER A 114 -2.69 9.48 3.51
C SER A 114 -2.67 11.00 3.33
N ASN A 115 -3.84 11.67 3.42
CA ASN A 115 -3.97 13.11 3.25
C ASN A 115 -3.32 13.88 4.41
N ASP A 116 -3.47 13.40 5.64
CA ASP A 116 -2.80 13.98 6.81
C ASP A 116 -1.27 13.93 6.68
N MET A 117 -0.72 12.87 6.04
CA MET A 117 0.71 12.84 5.72
C MET A 117 1.09 13.94 4.72
N VAL A 118 0.28 14.17 3.68
CA VAL A 118 0.53 15.25 2.71
C VAL A 118 0.44 16.63 3.40
N GLU A 119 -0.55 16.82 4.28
CA GLU A 119 -0.65 18.06 5.08
C GLU A 119 0.56 18.25 5.99
N LEU A 120 1.01 17.19 6.66
CA LEU A 120 2.19 17.24 7.52
C LEU A 120 3.46 17.66 6.76
N ILE A 121 3.64 17.22 5.51
CA ILE A 121 4.75 17.66 4.64
C ILE A 121 4.75 19.19 4.48
N SER A 122 3.57 19.79 4.32
CA SER A 122 3.44 21.22 4.07
C SER A 122 3.71 22.10 5.29
N ILE A 123 3.51 21.58 6.50
CA ILE A 123 3.57 22.38 7.73
C ILE A 123 4.78 22.06 8.61
N ILE A 124 5.41 20.89 8.48
CA ILE A 124 6.36 20.36 9.47
C ILE A 124 7.59 21.27 9.66
N GLU A 125 8.08 21.91 8.61
CA GLU A 125 9.26 22.79 8.65
C GLU A 125 8.99 24.13 9.36
N ASN A 126 7.75 24.61 9.26
CA ASN A 126 7.32 25.89 9.84
C ASN A 126 6.50 25.72 11.11
N SER A 127 6.48 24.51 11.68
CA SER A 127 5.70 24.21 12.87
C SER A 127 6.43 24.69 14.13
N ASP A 128 5.78 25.53 14.94
CA ASP A 128 6.27 25.97 16.25
C ASP A 128 6.37 24.82 17.25
N ASP A 129 5.51 23.78 17.07
CA ASP A 129 5.50 22.55 17.88
C ASP A 129 5.46 21.31 16.99
N ILE A 130 6.65 20.84 16.62
CA ILE A 130 6.83 19.62 15.80
C ILE A 130 6.20 18.40 16.46
N ARG A 131 6.30 18.28 17.79
CA ARG A 131 5.74 17.13 18.51
C ARG A 131 4.23 17.09 18.42
N SER A 132 3.57 18.21 18.60
CA SER A 132 2.11 18.32 18.46
C SER A 132 1.67 18.01 17.03
N SER A 133 2.38 18.55 16.03
CA SER A 133 2.10 18.26 14.62
C SER A 133 2.22 16.78 14.28
N LEU A 134 3.29 16.11 14.70
CA LEU A 134 3.47 14.67 14.52
C LEU A 134 2.39 13.86 15.26
N THR A 135 2.00 14.27 16.45
CA THR A 135 0.94 13.60 17.22
C THR A 135 -0.39 13.71 16.51
N LYS A 136 -0.75 14.90 16.01
CA LYS A 136 -2.03 15.15 15.34
C LYS A 136 -2.13 14.40 14.01
N PHE A 137 -1.15 14.57 13.12
CA PHE A 137 -1.25 14.14 11.73
C PHE A 137 -0.69 12.73 11.48
N MET A 138 0.15 12.20 12.34
CA MET A 138 0.78 10.89 12.15
C MET A 138 0.35 9.87 13.20
N TRP A 139 0.71 10.06 14.48
CA TRP A 139 0.41 9.08 15.52
C TRP A 139 -1.09 8.95 15.85
N GLY A 140 -1.85 10.05 15.74
CA GLY A 140 -3.29 10.06 15.92
C GLY A 140 -4.02 9.15 14.95
N ASN A 141 -3.58 9.08 13.70
CA ASN A 141 -4.15 8.18 12.69
C ASN A 141 -3.95 6.70 13.05
N CYS A 142 -2.76 6.34 13.54
CA CYS A 142 -2.50 4.98 14.01
C CYS A 142 -3.49 4.59 15.12
N LYS A 143 -3.66 5.45 16.12
CA LYS A 143 -4.56 5.21 17.25
C LYS A 143 -6.02 5.10 16.81
N SER A 144 -6.50 6.01 15.98
CA SER A 144 -7.89 6.06 15.53
C SER A 144 -8.31 4.80 14.77
N CYS A 145 -7.43 4.28 13.90
CA CYS A 145 -7.67 3.05 13.15
C CYS A 145 -7.58 1.81 14.06
N HIS A 146 -6.53 1.70 14.85
CA HIS A 146 -6.28 0.53 15.69
C HIS A 146 -7.35 0.33 16.76
N SER A 147 -7.90 1.38 17.34
CA SER A 147 -8.96 1.28 18.36
C SER A 147 -10.25 0.62 17.87
N LYS A 148 -10.49 0.59 16.55
CA LYS A 148 -11.72 0.06 15.96
C LYS A 148 -11.51 -1.18 15.11
N PHE A 149 -10.39 -1.27 14.41
CA PHE A 149 -10.17 -2.20 13.32
C PHE A 149 -9.06 -3.23 13.57
N ARG A 150 -8.38 -3.18 14.72
CA ARG A 150 -7.32 -4.10 15.09
C ARG A 150 -7.60 -4.76 16.42
N ALA A 151 -7.30 -6.07 16.53
CA ALA A 151 -7.36 -6.80 17.80
C ALA A 151 -6.39 -6.20 18.84
N GLU A 152 -6.82 -6.15 20.08
CA GLU A 152 -5.96 -5.76 21.21
C GLU A 152 -4.86 -6.82 21.46
N HIS A 153 -3.71 -6.39 21.94
CA HIS A 153 -2.56 -7.24 22.31
C HIS A 153 -2.38 -7.24 23.83
#